data_263ba6d81a786bdf122dc1a295eaaf53
#
_entry.id   263ba6d81a786bdf122dc1a295eaaf53
#
_cell.length_a   1.000
_cell.length_b   1.000
_cell.length_c   1.000
_cell.angle_alpha   90.00
_cell.angle_beta   90.00
_cell.angle_gamma   90.00
#
_symmetry.space_group_name_H-M   'P 1'
#
loop_
_entity.id
_entity.type
_entity.pdbx_description
1 polymer ?
#
loop_
_entity_poly.entity_id
_entity_poly.type
_entity_poly.pdbx_seq_one_letter_code
_entity_poly.pdbx_strand_id
1 'polypeptide(L)'
;MFKNQQFYNQHTKKAIVAFGTIFNNIQINRVNSAGEVAQSVRVPLAYSPKQKFLSRIAQVPDTTTRGEVAITLPRMGFEILGFNFDPLRKLSPIQKNISVGTGDDANTFRKTFVSTPYDMQIGLYIFAKNQEDGLQIVEQILPYFNPDFNVTVNDLPSMGIKRDIKITLDSIGFEDEYEGDFAARQSIIWSLNFTMKLNYYGVVDNQGFIKKAIAKVFENESMNGPHIKRQLEIATTIPTATATISGGSVDSITLTYGGEGYSSNPPNITVDGNARAHAEITDGVVTKIVIDDVGSGYVTAPTVTFEEPPEYNDNPYKHEPYRFIDEFEQVYE
;
A
#
# COMPACT_ATOMS: atom_id res chain seq x y z
N MET A 1 -10.50 -22.37 -8.75
CA MET A 1 -9.97 -21.08 -9.16
C MET A 1 -10.51 -19.94 -8.28
N PHE A 2 -11.80 -19.85 -8.08
CA PHE A 2 -12.40 -18.96 -7.08
C PHE A 2 -12.63 -19.78 -5.81
N LYS A 3 -11.67 -19.74 -4.87
CA LYS A 3 -11.88 -20.23 -3.52
C LYS A 3 -13.05 -19.43 -2.96
N ASN A 4 -13.96 -20.04 -2.18
CA ASN A 4 -15.11 -19.38 -1.53
C ASN A 4 -14.71 -18.19 -0.62
N GLN A 5 -13.76 -17.39 -1.05
CA GLN A 5 -13.22 -16.24 -0.36
C GLN A 5 -13.60 -14.99 -1.14
N GLN A 6 -14.50 -14.20 -0.58
CA GLN A 6 -14.78 -12.87 -1.07
C GLN A 6 -13.59 -11.96 -0.73
N PHE A 7 -13.08 -11.23 -1.72
CA PHE A 7 -12.08 -10.19 -1.49
C PHE A 7 -12.43 -8.94 -2.30
N TYR A 8 -12.14 -7.78 -1.74
CA TYR A 8 -12.35 -6.49 -2.41
C TYR A 8 -11.28 -5.49 -1.99
N ASN A 9 -10.23 -5.36 -2.79
CA ASN A 9 -9.09 -4.49 -2.53
C ASN A 9 -9.32 -3.01 -2.89
N GLN A 10 -10.48 -2.70 -3.46
CA GLN A 10 -10.94 -1.35 -3.84
C GLN A 10 -10.04 -0.63 -4.87
N HIS A 11 -9.26 -1.36 -5.68
CA HIS A 11 -8.34 -0.74 -6.66
C HIS A 11 -9.05 0.24 -7.59
N THR A 12 -10.13 -0.18 -8.26
CA THR A 12 -10.92 0.68 -9.14
C THR A 12 -11.50 1.89 -8.40
N LYS A 13 -12.03 1.69 -7.20
CA LYS A 13 -12.58 2.78 -6.38
C LYS A 13 -11.53 3.83 -6.04
N LYS A 14 -10.34 3.38 -5.60
CA LYS A 14 -9.22 4.27 -5.31
C LYS A 14 -8.76 5.06 -6.54
N ALA A 15 -8.71 4.40 -7.70
CA ALA A 15 -8.36 5.04 -8.97
C ALA A 15 -9.38 6.12 -9.37
N ILE A 16 -10.68 5.84 -9.26
CA ILE A 16 -11.76 6.81 -9.53
C ILE A 16 -11.65 8.02 -8.59
N VAL A 17 -11.42 7.79 -7.31
CA VAL A 17 -11.27 8.87 -6.33
C VAL A 17 -10.02 9.70 -6.63
N ALA A 18 -8.90 9.06 -6.94
CA ALA A 18 -7.67 9.74 -7.30
C ALA A 18 -7.87 10.62 -8.55
N PHE A 19 -8.49 10.07 -9.60
CA PHE A 19 -8.82 10.82 -10.81
C PHE A 19 -9.72 12.03 -10.51
N GLY A 20 -10.81 11.83 -9.77
CA GLY A 20 -11.72 12.91 -9.40
C GLY A 20 -11.04 14.01 -8.57
N THR A 21 -10.06 13.66 -7.74
CA THR A 21 -9.34 14.63 -6.91
C THR A 21 -8.48 15.57 -7.75
N ILE A 22 -7.89 15.09 -8.85
CA ILE A 22 -7.03 15.91 -9.74
C ILE A 22 -7.82 17.10 -10.31
N PHE A 23 -9.06 16.87 -10.72
CA PHE A 23 -9.86 17.88 -11.44
C PHE A 23 -10.87 18.62 -10.54
N ASN A 24 -10.92 18.36 -9.24
CA ASN A 24 -11.96 18.89 -8.38
C ASN A 24 -11.83 20.38 -8.02
N ASN A 25 -10.70 21.02 -8.31
CA ASN A 25 -10.41 22.40 -7.89
C ASN A 25 -10.30 23.39 -9.06
N ILE A 26 -10.79 23.04 -10.24
CA ILE A 26 -10.78 23.92 -11.42
C ILE A 26 -11.74 25.07 -11.20
N GLN A 27 -11.27 26.30 -11.49
CA GLN A 27 -12.04 27.53 -11.39
C GLN A 27 -11.93 28.33 -12.69
N ILE A 28 -13.00 29.00 -13.06
CA ILE A 28 -13.02 29.94 -14.16
C ILE A 28 -13.26 31.36 -13.66
N ASN A 29 -12.68 32.33 -14.35
CA ASN A 29 -12.87 33.73 -14.06
C ASN A 29 -13.62 34.39 -15.23
N ARG A 30 -14.73 35.05 -14.93
CA ARG A 30 -15.46 35.86 -15.86
C ARG A 30 -15.02 37.30 -15.68
N VAL A 31 -14.60 37.92 -16.76
CA VAL A 31 -14.15 39.33 -16.78
C VAL A 31 -15.26 40.25 -17.22
N ASN A 32 -15.29 41.49 -16.71
CA ASN A 32 -16.16 42.53 -17.18
C ASN A 32 -15.58 43.23 -18.43
N SER A 33 -16.29 44.17 -19.02
CA SER A 33 -15.86 44.95 -20.20
C SER A 33 -14.59 45.77 -19.93
N ALA A 34 -14.20 46.01 -18.71
CA ALA A 34 -12.99 46.71 -18.30
C ALA A 34 -11.78 45.77 -18.11
N GLY A 35 -11.94 44.45 -18.30
CA GLY A 35 -10.89 43.46 -18.10
C GLY A 35 -10.68 43.02 -16.63
N GLU A 36 -11.53 43.45 -15.70
CA GLU A 36 -11.45 43.08 -14.31
C GLU A 36 -12.26 41.79 -14.04
N VAL A 37 -11.79 40.95 -13.08
CA VAL A 37 -12.50 39.74 -12.72
C VAL A 37 -13.81 40.08 -11.99
N ALA A 38 -14.93 39.92 -12.71
CA ALA A 38 -16.26 40.16 -12.17
C ALA A 38 -16.77 39.01 -11.29
N GLN A 39 -16.43 37.78 -11.65
CA GLN A 39 -16.88 36.59 -10.95
C GLN A 39 -15.88 35.42 -11.10
N SER A 40 -15.54 34.77 -10.00
CA SER A 40 -14.82 33.48 -10.00
C SER A 40 -15.79 32.37 -9.68
N VAL A 41 -15.84 31.33 -10.53
CA VAL A 41 -16.79 30.21 -10.40
C VAL A 41 -16.00 28.92 -10.33
N ARG A 42 -16.19 28.13 -9.27
CA ARG A 42 -15.66 26.79 -9.20
C ARG A 42 -16.51 25.85 -10.04
N VAL A 43 -15.84 25.06 -10.89
CA VAL A 43 -16.50 24.11 -11.80
C VAL A 43 -16.75 22.80 -11.05
N PRO A 44 -18.02 22.41 -10.82
CA PRO A 44 -18.33 21.18 -10.13
C PRO A 44 -18.02 19.97 -11.00
N LEU A 45 -17.41 18.93 -10.37
CA LEU A 45 -17.11 17.66 -11.00
C LEU A 45 -18.00 16.56 -10.42
N ALA A 46 -18.52 15.67 -11.27
CA ALA A 46 -19.30 14.52 -10.83
C ALA A 46 -18.95 13.27 -11.64
N TYR A 47 -18.97 12.09 -10.95
CA TYR A 47 -18.92 10.81 -11.64
C TYR A 47 -20.29 10.48 -12.21
N SER A 48 -20.43 10.59 -13.54
CA SER A 48 -21.71 10.32 -14.23
C SER A 48 -21.49 10.19 -15.74
N PRO A 49 -22.27 9.32 -16.42
CA PRO A 49 -22.24 9.19 -17.87
C PRO A 49 -22.57 10.49 -18.61
N LYS A 50 -21.90 10.72 -19.75
CA LYS A 50 -22.12 11.88 -20.65
C LYS A 50 -23.61 12.07 -20.94
N GLN A 51 -24.28 11.00 -21.31
CA GLN A 51 -25.70 11.03 -21.71
C GLN A 51 -26.64 11.52 -20.60
N LYS A 52 -26.31 11.23 -19.34
CA LYS A 52 -27.11 11.70 -18.20
C LYS A 52 -27.05 13.22 -18.02
N PHE A 53 -25.91 13.84 -18.33
CA PHE A 53 -25.79 15.28 -18.34
C PHE A 53 -26.54 15.89 -19.51
N LEU A 54 -26.43 15.31 -20.71
CA LEU A 54 -27.13 15.77 -21.90
C LEU A 54 -28.66 15.73 -21.71
N SER A 55 -29.18 14.59 -21.22
CA SER A 55 -30.61 14.48 -20.97
C SER A 55 -31.13 15.49 -19.94
N ARG A 56 -30.31 15.86 -18.96
CA ARG A 56 -30.67 16.87 -17.97
C ARG A 56 -30.55 18.31 -18.51
N ILE A 57 -29.64 18.58 -19.43
CA ILE A 57 -29.53 19.88 -20.10
C ILE A 57 -30.71 20.08 -21.02
N ALA A 58 -31.15 19.02 -21.72
CA ALA A 58 -32.32 19.03 -22.62
C ALA A 58 -33.67 19.13 -21.90
N GLN A 59 -33.73 18.78 -20.60
CA GLN A 59 -34.94 18.94 -19.80
C GLN A 59 -35.21 20.44 -19.55
N VAL A 60 -36.25 20.97 -20.17
CA VAL A 60 -36.76 22.31 -19.85
C VAL A 60 -37.27 22.29 -18.40
N PRO A 61 -36.82 23.21 -17.52
CA PRO A 61 -37.28 23.23 -16.13
C PRO A 61 -38.78 23.57 -16.11
N ASP A 62 -39.60 22.60 -15.72
CA ASP A 62 -40.99 22.90 -15.40
C ASP A 62 -41.04 23.53 -14.01
N THR A 63 -41.00 24.86 -13.99
CA THR A 63 -41.00 25.67 -12.76
C THR A 63 -42.35 25.66 -12.04
N THR A 64 -43.38 25.03 -12.64
CA THR A 64 -44.77 25.09 -12.09
C THR A 64 -45.12 23.90 -11.22
N THR A 65 -44.47 22.71 -11.35
CA THR A 65 -44.99 21.50 -10.68
C THR A 65 -44.05 20.82 -9.68
N ARG A 66 -42.72 20.98 -9.81
CA ARG A 66 -41.71 20.51 -8.84
C ARG A 66 -40.43 21.31 -9.05
N GLY A 67 -39.89 21.89 -7.98
CA GLY A 67 -38.64 22.65 -8.01
C GLY A 67 -37.43 21.87 -8.56
N GLU A 68 -37.50 21.47 -9.83
CA GLU A 68 -36.41 20.86 -10.54
C GLU A 68 -35.38 21.94 -10.85
N VAL A 69 -34.25 21.85 -10.13
CA VAL A 69 -33.14 22.78 -10.31
C VAL A 69 -32.50 22.49 -11.66
N ALA A 70 -32.57 23.47 -12.56
CA ALA A 70 -31.82 23.45 -13.81
C ALA A 70 -30.31 23.26 -13.53
N ILE A 71 -29.65 22.41 -14.32
CA ILE A 71 -28.21 22.23 -14.19
C ILE A 71 -27.49 23.52 -14.53
N THR A 72 -26.70 24.02 -13.59
CA THR A 72 -25.83 25.18 -13.85
C THR A 72 -24.59 24.76 -14.64
N LEU A 73 -24.29 25.48 -15.72
CA LEU A 73 -23.07 25.38 -16.52
C LEU A 73 -22.10 26.52 -16.13
N PRO A 74 -20.77 26.32 -16.17
CA PRO A 74 -20.05 25.13 -16.61
C PRO A 74 -20.04 24.01 -15.57
N ARG A 75 -19.88 22.77 -16.05
CA ARG A 75 -19.81 21.57 -15.22
C ARG A 75 -18.93 20.52 -15.87
N MET A 76 -18.30 19.68 -15.06
CA MET A 76 -17.54 18.53 -15.51
C MET A 76 -18.17 17.24 -15.05
N GLY A 77 -18.06 16.23 -15.89
CA GLY A 77 -18.44 14.86 -15.58
C GLY A 77 -17.41 13.89 -16.07
N PHE A 78 -17.23 12.77 -15.40
CA PHE A 78 -16.35 11.72 -15.90
C PHE A 78 -16.97 10.34 -15.69
N GLU A 79 -16.60 9.41 -16.57
CA GLU A 79 -17.05 8.04 -16.53
C GLU A 79 -15.96 7.08 -16.97
N ILE A 80 -16.08 5.81 -16.56
CA ILE A 80 -15.23 4.73 -17.07
C ILE A 80 -15.79 4.29 -18.41
N LEU A 81 -14.94 4.31 -19.45
CA LEU A 81 -15.29 3.85 -20.79
C LEU A 81 -15.02 2.35 -20.97
N GLY A 82 -13.95 1.84 -20.34
CA GLY A 82 -13.61 0.44 -20.46
C GLY A 82 -12.32 0.05 -19.74
N PHE A 83 -12.01 -1.26 -19.80
CA PHE A 83 -10.78 -1.85 -19.28
C PHE A 83 -10.14 -2.71 -20.35
N ASN A 84 -8.84 -2.54 -20.58
CA ASN A 84 -8.05 -3.35 -21.47
C ASN A 84 -6.90 -4.00 -20.71
N PHE A 85 -6.63 -5.27 -20.97
CA PHE A 85 -5.45 -5.93 -20.44
C PHE A 85 -4.19 -5.37 -21.11
N ASP A 86 -3.15 -5.06 -20.31
CA ASP A 86 -1.87 -4.59 -20.84
C ASP A 86 -0.83 -5.73 -20.87
N PRO A 87 -0.59 -6.35 -22.02
CA PRO A 87 0.35 -7.47 -22.14
C PRO A 87 1.80 -7.04 -21.95
N LEU A 88 2.14 -5.78 -22.18
CA LEU A 88 3.52 -5.28 -22.09
C LEU A 88 4.02 -5.19 -20.64
N ARG A 89 3.09 -4.93 -19.70
CA ARG A 89 3.39 -4.88 -18.26
C ARG A 89 3.17 -6.20 -17.54
N LYS A 90 2.82 -7.28 -18.27
CA LYS A 90 2.59 -8.59 -17.69
C LYS A 90 3.86 -9.14 -17.05
N LEU A 91 3.78 -9.50 -15.78
CA LEU A 91 4.82 -10.21 -15.04
C LEU A 91 4.52 -11.71 -14.99
N SER A 92 5.50 -12.51 -14.57
CA SER A 92 5.31 -13.95 -14.42
C SER A 92 4.21 -14.27 -13.41
N PRO A 93 3.21 -15.10 -13.77
CA PRO A 93 2.09 -15.43 -12.88
C PRO A 93 2.49 -16.26 -11.65
N ILE A 94 3.71 -16.82 -11.64
CA ILE A 94 4.23 -17.63 -10.54
C ILE A 94 4.83 -16.75 -9.44
N GLN A 95 5.26 -15.55 -9.79
CA GLN A 95 5.89 -14.61 -8.86
C GLN A 95 4.91 -14.19 -7.76
N LYS A 96 5.41 -14.07 -6.54
CA LYS A 96 4.64 -13.72 -5.34
C LYS A 96 5.28 -12.54 -4.63
N ASN A 97 4.45 -11.68 -4.08
CA ASN A 97 4.85 -10.67 -3.13
C ASN A 97 4.64 -11.22 -1.73
N ILE A 98 5.67 -11.15 -0.90
CA ILE A 98 5.63 -11.61 0.48
C ILE A 98 5.95 -10.41 1.38
N SER A 99 5.14 -10.22 2.41
CA SER A 99 5.37 -9.22 3.46
C SER A 99 5.29 -9.91 4.80
N VAL A 100 6.30 -9.73 5.63
CA VAL A 100 6.35 -10.26 6.99
C VAL A 100 5.59 -9.30 7.89
N GLY A 101 4.77 -9.83 8.80
CA GLY A 101 4.10 -9.04 9.81
C GLY A 101 5.10 -8.47 10.82
N THR A 102 4.74 -7.35 11.43
CA THR A 102 5.53 -6.69 12.50
C THR A 102 4.68 -6.56 13.76
N GLY A 103 5.31 -6.51 14.91
CA GLY A 103 4.61 -6.43 16.19
C GLY A 103 3.82 -7.73 16.50
N ASP A 104 2.55 -7.58 16.88
CA ASP A 104 1.68 -8.72 17.24
C ASP A 104 1.49 -9.74 16.10
N ASP A 105 1.69 -9.30 14.85
CA ASP A 105 1.63 -10.13 13.64
C ASP A 105 2.99 -10.76 13.25
N ALA A 106 4.04 -10.63 14.06
CA ALA A 106 5.40 -11.08 13.73
C ALA A 106 5.51 -12.61 13.43
N ASN A 107 4.50 -13.38 13.83
CA ASN A 107 4.42 -14.83 13.58
C ASN A 107 3.69 -15.20 12.29
N THR A 108 3.29 -14.20 11.49
CA THR A 108 2.56 -14.41 10.26
C THR A 108 3.26 -13.74 9.09
N PHE A 109 3.12 -14.30 7.92
CA PHE A 109 3.47 -13.60 6.69
C PHE A 109 2.27 -13.52 5.76
N ARG A 110 2.21 -12.41 5.05
CA ARG A 110 1.18 -12.14 4.05
C ARG A 110 1.77 -12.39 2.68
N LYS A 111 1.02 -13.10 1.86
CA LYS A 111 1.45 -13.49 0.52
C LYS A 111 0.35 -13.21 -0.47
N THR A 112 0.70 -12.59 -1.58
CA THR A 112 -0.19 -12.40 -2.73
C THR A 112 0.56 -12.68 -4.02
N PHE A 113 -0.15 -13.09 -5.06
CA PHE A 113 0.43 -13.16 -6.40
C PHE A 113 0.69 -11.76 -6.94
N VAL A 114 1.61 -11.67 -7.89
CA VAL A 114 1.88 -10.43 -8.62
C VAL A 114 0.60 -9.89 -9.24
N SER A 115 0.49 -8.57 -9.29
CA SER A 115 -0.66 -7.89 -9.86
C SER A 115 -0.80 -8.14 -11.35
N THR A 116 -2.05 -8.17 -11.79
CA THR A 116 -2.41 -8.21 -13.21
C THR A 116 -2.59 -6.77 -13.71
N PRO A 117 -1.86 -6.36 -14.77
CA PRO A 117 -1.93 -5.01 -15.31
C PRO A 117 -3.16 -4.83 -16.20
N TYR A 118 -3.87 -3.73 -16.00
CA TYR A 118 -4.97 -3.28 -16.85
C TYR A 118 -4.88 -1.79 -17.09
N ASP A 119 -5.28 -1.38 -18.28
CA ASP A 119 -5.46 0.00 -18.65
C ASP A 119 -6.95 0.33 -18.52
N MET A 120 -7.27 1.29 -17.66
CA MET A 120 -8.63 1.80 -17.49
C MET A 120 -8.79 3.06 -18.31
N GLN A 121 -9.73 3.05 -19.23
CA GLN A 121 -10.09 4.20 -20.04
C GLN A 121 -11.14 5.05 -19.34
N ILE A 122 -10.89 6.35 -19.23
CA ILE A 122 -11.79 7.32 -18.59
C ILE A 122 -12.05 8.47 -19.57
N GLY A 123 -13.34 8.80 -19.72
CA GLY A 123 -13.75 10.01 -20.41
C GLY A 123 -14.07 11.11 -19.40
N LEU A 124 -13.44 12.27 -19.56
CA LEU A 124 -13.78 13.50 -18.84
C LEU A 124 -14.51 14.44 -19.82
N TYR A 125 -15.72 14.85 -19.45
CA TYR A 125 -16.57 15.72 -20.26
C TYR A 125 -16.73 17.07 -19.56
N ILE A 126 -16.50 18.13 -20.31
CA ILE A 126 -16.66 19.51 -19.86
C ILE A 126 -17.84 20.08 -20.61
N PHE A 127 -18.87 20.48 -19.89
CA PHE A 127 -20.07 21.10 -20.43
C PHE A 127 -20.03 22.59 -20.12
N ALA A 128 -20.01 23.43 -21.17
CA ALA A 128 -20.00 24.88 -21.03
C ALA A 128 -21.08 25.51 -21.91
N LYS A 129 -21.59 26.67 -21.51
CA LYS A 129 -22.50 27.47 -22.33
C LYS A 129 -21.73 28.37 -23.29
N ASN A 130 -20.59 28.89 -22.82
CA ASN A 130 -19.72 29.79 -23.57
C ASN A 130 -18.42 29.09 -23.92
N GLN A 131 -17.86 29.38 -25.09
CA GLN A 131 -16.58 28.81 -25.51
C GLN A 131 -15.43 29.23 -24.59
N GLU A 132 -15.44 30.48 -24.12
CA GLU A 132 -14.45 31.02 -23.20
C GLU A 132 -14.36 30.22 -21.88
N ASP A 133 -15.51 29.88 -21.27
CA ASP A 133 -15.57 29.07 -20.08
C ASP A 133 -14.93 27.68 -20.34
N GLY A 134 -15.18 27.06 -21.49
CA GLY A 134 -14.62 25.78 -21.89
C GLY A 134 -13.12 25.81 -22.11
N LEU A 135 -12.63 26.83 -22.80
CA LEU A 135 -11.19 27.02 -23.05
C LEU A 135 -10.40 27.24 -21.76
N GLN A 136 -10.90 28.08 -20.84
CA GLN A 136 -10.27 28.29 -19.54
C GLN A 136 -10.10 27.01 -18.75
N ILE A 137 -11.08 26.09 -18.82
CA ILE A 137 -10.99 24.79 -18.14
C ILE A 137 -9.95 23.90 -18.83
N VAL A 138 -9.98 23.80 -20.16
CA VAL A 138 -9.08 22.93 -20.92
C VAL A 138 -7.63 23.40 -20.78
N GLU A 139 -7.37 24.70 -20.85
CA GLU A 139 -6.03 25.29 -20.70
C GLU A 139 -5.46 25.08 -19.29
N GLN A 140 -6.28 24.93 -18.26
CA GLN A 140 -5.82 24.57 -16.92
C GLN A 140 -5.44 23.09 -16.80
N ILE A 141 -5.96 22.22 -17.67
CA ILE A 141 -5.70 20.77 -17.64
C ILE A 141 -4.46 20.41 -18.44
N LEU A 142 -4.34 20.91 -19.67
CA LEU A 142 -3.34 20.49 -20.65
C LEU A 142 -1.88 20.54 -20.17
N PRO A 143 -1.41 21.60 -19.48
CA PRO A 143 -0.01 21.71 -19.09
C PRO A 143 0.47 20.61 -18.13
N TYR A 144 -0.44 19.98 -17.39
CA TYR A 144 -0.10 18.92 -16.45
C TYR A 144 0.13 17.54 -17.11
N PHE A 145 -0.30 17.37 -18.37
CA PHE A 145 -0.18 16.13 -19.13
C PHE A 145 0.88 16.23 -20.23
N ASN A 146 2.16 16.09 -19.85
CA ASN A 146 3.28 16.14 -20.80
C ASN A 146 4.18 14.87 -20.69
N PRO A 147 3.85 13.77 -21.31
CA PRO A 147 2.52 13.30 -21.78
C PRO A 147 1.66 12.71 -20.67
N ASP A 148 2.21 12.52 -19.46
CA ASP A 148 1.60 11.80 -18.36
C ASP A 148 1.66 12.53 -17.03
N PHE A 149 0.68 12.23 -16.20
CA PHE A 149 0.60 12.65 -14.81
C PHE A 149 0.63 11.44 -13.89
N ASN A 150 1.46 11.46 -12.84
CA ASN A 150 1.61 10.34 -11.92
C ASN A 150 0.98 10.65 -10.56
N VAL A 151 0.19 9.71 -10.04
CA VAL A 151 -0.45 9.80 -8.72
C VAL A 151 -0.09 8.60 -7.88
N THR A 152 0.47 8.82 -6.70
CA THR A 152 0.78 7.75 -5.77
C THR A 152 -0.48 7.31 -5.02
N VAL A 153 -0.81 6.02 -5.12
CA VAL A 153 -1.95 5.40 -4.44
C VAL A 153 -1.48 4.25 -3.56
N ASN A 154 -2.08 4.12 -2.37
CA ASN A 154 -1.86 2.97 -1.51
C ASN A 154 -2.72 1.81 -1.99
N ASP A 155 -2.15 0.99 -2.86
CA ASP A 155 -2.86 -0.09 -3.55
C ASP A 155 -3.28 -1.19 -2.57
N LEU A 156 -2.33 -1.70 -1.78
CA LEU A 156 -2.56 -2.79 -0.84
C LEU A 156 -2.03 -2.41 0.55
N PRO A 157 -2.83 -1.70 1.37
CA PRO A 157 -2.42 -1.25 2.69
C PRO A 157 -1.97 -2.39 3.61
N SER A 158 -2.64 -3.54 3.50
CA SER A 158 -2.32 -4.74 4.30
C SER A 158 -0.91 -5.29 4.07
N MET A 159 -0.28 -4.96 2.94
CA MET A 159 1.08 -5.38 2.59
C MET A 159 2.04 -4.19 2.45
N GLY A 160 1.59 -2.96 2.74
CA GLY A 160 2.38 -1.75 2.59
C GLY A 160 2.71 -1.38 1.13
N ILE A 161 1.99 -1.95 0.15
CA ILE A 161 2.28 -1.71 -1.26
C ILE A 161 1.67 -0.39 -1.71
N LYS A 162 2.54 0.59 -1.95
CA LYS A 162 2.21 1.86 -2.60
C LYS A 162 2.66 1.81 -4.06
N ARG A 163 1.90 2.45 -4.94
CA ARG A 163 2.20 2.46 -6.37
C ARG A 163 1.84 3.79 -7.00
N ASP A 164 2.64 4.19 -7.98
CA ASP A 164 2.33 5.34 -8.82
C ASP A 164 1.45 4.87 -9.99
N ILE A 165 0.30 5.49 -10.10
CA ILE A 165 -0.62 5.30 -11.20
C ILE A 165 -0.31 6.37 -12.24
N LYS A 166 0.09 5.91 -13.42
CA LYS A 166 0.31 6.75 -14.58
C LYS A 166 -1.01 7.04 -15.29
N ILE A 167 -1.28 8.31 -15.54
CA ILE A 167 -2.47 8.80 -16.25
C ILE A 167 -1.99 9.54 -17.48
N THR A 168 -2.37 9.08 -18.67
CA THR A 168 -2.05 9.72 -19.95
C THR A 168 -3.29 10.34 -20.55
N LEU A 169 -3.14 11.50 -21.17
CA LEU A 169 -4.18 12.11 -22.00
C LEU A 169 -4.00 11.63 -23.44
N ASP A 170 -4.96 10.86 -23.94
CA ASP A 170 -4.86 10.21 -25.25
C ASP A 170 -5.43 11.05 -26.38
N SER A 171 -6.58 11.69 -26.15
CA SER A 171 -7.24 12.50 -27.18
C SER A 171 -8.16 13.54 -26.57
N ILE A 172 -8.41 14.59 -27.35
CA ILE A 172 -9.34 15.69 -27.03
C ILE A 172 -10.30 15.83 -28.19
N GLY A 173 -11.60 15.77 -27.88
CA GLY A 173 -12.66 16.01 -28.81
C GLY A 173 -13.41 17.31 -28.47
N PHE A 174 -13.95 17.96 -29.46
CA PHE A 174 -14.78 19.14 -29.34
C PHE A 174 -16.08 18.92 -30.09
N GLU A 175 -17.20 19.11 -29.42
CA GLU A 175 -18.54 19.01 -30.02
C GLU A 175 -19.33 20.28 -29.66
N ASP A 176 -20.00 20.84 -30.63
CA ASP A 176 -20.87 21.99 -30.45
C ASP A 176 -22.32 21.55 -30.75
N GLU A 177 -23.17 21.51 -29.73
CA GLU A 177 -24.51 20.95 -29.79
C GLU A 177 -25.55 22.06 -29.86
N TYR A 178 -26.36 22.03 -30.91
CA TYR A 178 -27.45 22.98 -31.18
C TYR A 178 -28.80 22.25 -31.11
N GLU A 179 -29.80 22.88 -30.55
CA GLU A 179 -31.17 22.35 -30.50
C GLU A 179 -32.09 23.20 -31.42
N GLY A 180 -32.63 22.56 -32.46
CA GLY A 180 -33.67 23.06 -33.32
C GLY A 180 -33.24 24.13 -34.30
N ASP A 181 -33.02 25.35 -33.89
CA ASP A 181 -32.64 26.47 -34.76
C ASP A 181 -31.16 26.85 -34.55
N PHE A 182 -30.47 27.25 -35.62
CA PHE A 182 -29.04 27.62 -35.56
C PHE A 182 -28.73 28.78 -34.58
N ALA A 183 -29.75 29.46 -34.09
CA ALA A 183 -29.62 30.54 -33.12
C ALA A 183 -29.54 30.07 -31.67
N ALA A 184 -29.95 28.82 -31.35
CA ALA A 184 -30.05 28.32 -29.99
C ALA A 184 -28.98 27.28 -29.71
N ARG A 185 -27.77 27.73 -29.28
CA ARG A 185 -26.71 26.84 -28.81
C ARG A 185 -27.12 26.26 -27.46
N GLN A 186 -27.21 24.93 -27.38
CA GLN A 186 -27.56 24.24 -26.16
C GLN A 186 -26.36 24.07 -25.22
N SER A 187 -25.26 23.53 -25.71
CA SER A 187 -24.03 23.37 -24.94
C SER A 187 -22.80 23.12 -25.82
N ILE A 188 -21.66 23.52 -25.33
CA ILE A 188 -20.36 23.16 -25.88
C ILE A 188 -19.79 22.03 -25.01
N ILE A 189 -19.32 20.96 -25.66
CA ILE A 189 -18.82 19.77 -24.98
C ILE A 189 -17.38 19.52 -25.40
N TRP A 190 -16.48 19.54 -24.43
CA TRP A 190 -15.13 19.04 -24.60
C TRP A 190 -15.05 17.64 -24.00
N SER A 191 -14.51 16.70 -24.78
CA SER A 191 -14.35 15.29 -24.39
C SER A 191 -12.85 14.98 -24.34
N LEU A 192 -12.31 14.77 -23.14
CA LEU A 192 -10.92 14.40 -22.92
C LEU A 192 -10.88 12.92 -22.53
N ASN A 193 -10.16 12.11 -23.32
CA ASN A 193 -10.00 10.68 -23.06
C ASN A 193 -8.65 10.43 -22.42
N PHE A 194 -8.69 9.70 -21.31
CA PHE A 194 -7.51 9.35 -20.51
C PHE A 194 -7.36 7.85 -20.40
N THR A 195 -6.12 7.40 -20.34
CA THR A 195 -5.76 6.02 -19.97
C THR A 195 -5.03 6.02 -18.63
N MET A 196 -5.57 5.28 -17.68
CA MET A 196 -4.94 5.04 -16.37
C MET A 196 -4.36 3.63 -16.29
N LYS A 197 -3.08 3.54 -15.93
CA LYS A 197 -2.37 2.25 -15.80
C LYS A 197 -2.54 1.66 -14.41
N LEU A 198 -3.46 0.70 -14.28
CA LEU A 198 -3.82 0.05 -13.04
C LEU A 198 -3.17 -1.34 -12.88
N ASN A 199 -3.10 -1.79 -11.64
CA ASN A 199 -2.66 -3.13 -11.27
C ASN A 199 -3.67 -3.74 -10.30
N TYR A 200 -4.15 -4.93 -10.62
CA TYR A 200 -5.12 -5.65 -9.79
C TYR A 200 -4.43 -6.79 -9.05
N TYR A 201 -4.50 -6.75 -7.73
CA TYR A 201 -4.02 -7.83 -6.86
C TYR A 201 -5.15 -8.78 -6.51
N GLY A 202 -4.82 -10.06 -6.41
CA GLY A 202 -5.74 -11.10 -5.96
C GLY A 202 -5.89 -11.13 -4.44
N VAL A 203 -6.26 -12.31 -3.94
CA VAL A 203 -6.39 -12.57 -2.50
C VAL A 203 -5.04 -12.43 -1.81
N VAL A 204 -5.04 -11.85 -0.62
CA VAL A 204 -3.89 -11.86 0.29
C VAL A 204 -4.09 -13.03 1.24
N ASP A 205 -3.24 -14.04 1.13
CA ASP A 205 -3.21 -15.18 2.05
C ASP A 205 -2.36 -14.83 3.27
N ASN A 206 -2.89 -15.08 4.46
CA ASN A 206 -2.15 -15.01 5.71
C ASN A 206 -1.71 -16.42 6.09
N GLN A 207 -0.41 -16.61 6.31
CA GLN A 207 0.16 -17.92 6.69
C GLN A 207 1.04 -17.73 7.92
N GLY A 208 0.99 -18.70 8.83
CA GLY A 208 1.91 -18.74 9.96
C GLY A 208 3.26 -19.34 9.58
N PHE A 209 4.29 -19.00 10.32
CA PHE A 209 5.60 -19.63 10.21
C PHE A 209 5.62 -20.97 10.96
N ILE A 210 6.28 -21.95 10.38
CA ILE A 210 6.71 -23.15 11.12
C ILE A 210 8.01 -22.75 11.82
N LYS A 211 7.94 -22.48 13.12
CA LYS A 211 9.11 -22.11 13.94
C LYS A 211 9.90 -23.31 14.44
N LYS A 212 9.22 -24.43 14.63
CA LYS A 212 9.83 -25.65 15.16
C LYS A 212 9.20 -26.87 14.52
N ALA A 213 10.03 -27.75 13.97
CA ALA A 213 9.63 -29.07 13.49
C ALA A 213 10.46 -30.12 14.22
N ILE A 214 9.79 -31.04 14.92
CA ILE A 214 10.45 -32.12 15.67
C ILE A 214 10.19 -33.42 14.92
N ALA A 215 11.24 -34.06 14.42
CA ALA A 215 11.18 -35.41 13.86
C ALA A 215 11.83 -36.39 14.86
N LYS A 216 11.04 -37.35 15.32
CA LYS A 216 11.54 -38.44 16.18
C LYS A 216 11.74 -39.67 15.28
N VAL A 217 12.96 -40.17 15.22
CA VAL A 217 13.30 -41.38 14.47
C VAL A 217 13.51 -42.51 15.49
N PHE A 218 12.79 -43.59 15.35
CA PHE A 218 12.89 -44.75 16.23
C PHE A 218 13.69 -45.86 15.49
N GLU A 219 14.57 -46.54 16.21
CA GLU A 219 15.44 -47.61 15.69
C GLU A 219 14.68 -48.93 15.55
N ASN A 220 13.49 -49.05 16.13
CA ASN A 220 12.67 -50.26 16.14
C ASN A 220 11.20 -49.93 15.82
N GLU A 221 10.43 -50.90 15.30
CA GLU A 221 8.99 -50.77 15.02
C GLU A 221 8.12 -50.49 16.24
N SER A 222 8.69 -50.63 17.45
CA SER A 222 8.01 -50.34 18.71
C SER A 222 8.23 -48.87 19.13
N MET A 223 7.15 -48.14 19.40
CA MET A 223 7.21 -46.77 19.93
C MET A 223 7.88 -46.65 21.31
N ASN A 224 8.22 -47.77 21.97
CA ASN A 224 8.88 -47.85 23.28
C ASN A 224 10.37 -48.24 23.18
N GLY A 225 10.94 -48.36 21.96
CA GLY A 225 12.35 -48.66 21.75
C GLY A 225 13.24 -47.40 21.89
N PRO A 226 14.58 -47.63 21.96
CA PRO A 226 15.53 -46.53 21.92
C PRO A 226 15.30 -45.69 20.64
N HIS A 227 15.23 -44.40 20.79
CA HIS A 227 14.97 -43.48 19.66
C HIS A 227 16.12 -42.50 19.50
N ILE A 228 16.45 -42.26 18.24
CA ILE A 228 17.38 -41.20 17.89
C ILE A 228 16.52 -39.92 17.76
N LYS A 229 16.68 -39.00 18.69
CA LYS A 229 16.05 -37.67 18.56
C LYS A 229 16.84 -36.83 17.56
N ARG A 230 16.23 -36.55 16.45
CA ARG A 230 16.71 -35.52 15.52
C ARG A 230 15.74 -34.35 15.55
N GLN A 231 16.13 -33.27 16.17
CA GLN A 231 15.31 -32.08 16.29
C GLN A 231 15.81 -31.01 15.31
N LEU A 232 14.94 -30.62 14.39
CA LEU A 232 15.17 -29.46 13.53
C LEU A 232 14.50 -28.28 14.21
N GLU A 233 15.27 -27.36 14.73
CA GLU A 233 14.78 -26.10 15.28
C GLU A 233 14.98 -24.97 14.28
N ILE A 234 13.89 -24.36 13.83
CA ILE A 234 13.91 -23.13 13.06
C ILE A 234 13.61 -22.02 14.06
N ALA A 235 14.65 -21.38 14.60
CA ALA A 235 14.52 -20.31 15.56
C ALA A 235 15.45 -19.16 15.19
N THR A 236 14.98 -17.93 15.36
CA THR A 236 15.87 -16.79 15.53
C THR A 236 16.50 -16.93 16.92
N THR A 237 17.78 -17.26 16.96
CA THR A 237 18.50 -17.52 18.21
C THR A 237 19.00 -16.24 18.88
N ILE A 238 19.11 -15.15 18.15
CA ILE A 238 19.65 -13.89 18.64
C ILE A 238 18.54 -13.04 19.26
N PRO A 239 18.72 -12.50 20.48
CA PRO A 239 17.78 -11.60 21.11
C PRO A 239 17.60 -10.30 20.34
N THR A 240 16.43 -9.67 20.46
CA THR A 240 16.19 -8.34 19.93
C THR A 240 15.63 -7.43 21.01
N ALA A 241 16.07 -6.17 21.03
CA ALA A 241 15.62 -5.17 21.98
C ALA A 241 15.56 -3.79 21.33
N THR A 242 14.74 -2.91 21.89
CA THR A 242 14.62 -1.52 21.50
C THR A 242 14.96 -0.60 22.64
N ALA A 243 15.79 0.42 22.38
CA ALA A 243 16.13 1.45 23.35
C ALA A 243 15.22 2.67 23.19
N THR A 244 14.94 3.35 24.31
CA THR A 244 14.29 4.66 24.32
C THR A 244 15.23 5.67 24.99
N ILE A 245 15.13 6.94 24.60
CA ILE A 245 15.95 8.00 25.16
C ILE A 245 15.10 9.09 25.80
N SER A 246 15.64 9.67 26.87
CA SER A 246 15.08 10.85 27.53
C SER A 246 16.21 11.79 27.95
N GLY A 247 16.10 13.09 27.64
CA GLY A 247 17.11 14.07 28.01
C GLY A 247 18.50 13.84 27.41
N GLY A 248 18.62 13.09 26.30
CA GLY A 248 19.89 12.77 25.64
C GLY A 248 20.64 11.59 26.26
N SER A 249 20.01 10.81 27.13
CA SER A 249 20.49 9.56 27.72
C SER A 249 19.53 8.42 27.43
N VAL A 250 19.99 7.17 27.52
CA VAL A 250 19.13 5.98 27.40
C VAL A 250 18.24 5.87 28.64
N ASP A 251 16.94 5.91 28.45
CA ASP A 251 15.94 5.84 29.51
C ASP A 251 15.57 4.40 29.84
N SER A 252 15.28 3.61 28.79
CA SER A 252 14.99 2.17 28.96
C SER A 252 15.41 1.36 27.74
N ILE A 253 15.68 0.07 27.96
CA ILE A 253 15.88 -0.93 26.90
C ILE A 253 14.85 -2.02 27.10
N THR A 254 13.90 -2.11 26.17
CA THR A 254 12.83 -3.09 26.22
C THR A 254 13.21 -4.31 25.38
N LEU A 255 13.24 -5.49 25.99
CA LEU A 255 13.46 -6.75 25.31
C LEU A 255 12.22 -7.09 24.46
N THR A 256 12.41 -7.28 23.16
CA THR A 256 11.33 -7.66 22.23
C THR A 256 11.27 -9.17 22.04
N TYR A 257 12.46 -9.81 22.02
CA TYR A 257 12.61 -11.26 21.88
C TYR A 257 13.85 -11.71 22.65
N GLY A 258 13.71 -12.78 23.44
CA GLY A 258 14.77 -13.24 24.36
C GLY A 258 15.88 -14.08 23.74
N GLY A 259 15.71 -14.50 22.47
CA GLY A 259 16.65 -15.44 21.84
C GLY A 259 16.64 -16.84 22.50
N GLU A 260 17.51 -17.69 22.05
CA GLU A 260 17.71 -19.05 22.62
C GLU A 260 19.17 -19.48 22.39
N GLY A 261 19.69 -20.41 23.24
CA GLY A 261 21.01 -21.01 23.04
C GLY A 261 22.11 -20.45 23.96
N TYR A 262 21.79 -19.61 24.95
CA TYR A 262 22.74 -19.07 25.93
C TYR A 262 22.75 -19.97 27.15
N SER A 263 23.59 -21.02 27.18
CA SER A 263 23.53 -22.09 28.16
C SER A 263 23.87 -21.64 29.58
N SER A 264 24.93 -20.86 29.78
CA SER A 264 25.37 -20.43 31.12
C SER A 264 25.92 -19.00 31.14
N ASN A 265 26.30 -18.45 30.02
CA ASN A 265 26.82 -17.11 29.93
C ASN A 265 25.84 -16.17 29.18
N PRO A 266 25.45 -15.06 29.79
CA PRO A 266 24.63 -14.07 29.06
C PRO A 266 25.40 -13.49 27.87
N PRO A 267 24.69 -13.12 26.76
CA PRO A 267 25.32 -12.46 25.64
C PRO A 267 25.86 -11.09 26.01
N ASN A 268 26.98 -10.71 25.41
CA ASN A 268 27.43 -9.34 25.45
C ASN A 268 26.44 -8.47 24.69
N ILE A 269 26.07 -7.33 25.29
CA ILE A 269 25.21 -6.34 24.66
C ILE A 269 26.08 -5.17 24.21
N THR A 270 25.95 -4.80 22.95
CA THR A 270 26.54 -3.57 22.40
C THR A 270 25.43 -2.57 22.13
N VAL A 271 25.52 -1.41 22.79
CA VAL A 271 24.62 -0.27 22.54
C VAL A 271 25.45 0.78 21.80
N ASP A 272 24.93 1.24 20.64
CA ASP A 272 25.64 2.25 19.86
C ASP A 272 25.88 3.50 20.70
N GLY A 273 27.13 3.98 20.75
CA GLY A 273 27.53 5.15 21.55
C GLY A 273 28.25 4.77 22.82
N ASN A 274 27.90 5.41 23.94
CA ASN A 274 28.62 5.27 25.22
C ASN A 274 27.80 4.64 26.34
N ALA A 275 26.55 4.26 26.10
CA ALA A 275 25.73 3.52 27.06
C ALA A 275 26.20 2.06 27.18
N ARG A 276 26.02 1.48 28.36
CA ARG A 276 26.37 0.08 28.66
C ARG A 276 25.20 -0.64 29.29
N ALA A 277 24.98 -1.89 28.89
CA ALA A 277 23.96 -2.74 29.44
C ALA A 277 24.45 -4.20 29.44
N HIS A 278 23.88 -5.01 30.34
CA HIS A 278 24.08 -6.45 30.37
C HIS A 278 22.76 -7.22 30.38
N ALA A 279 22.79 -8.46 29.91
CA ALA A 279 21.64 -9.34 29.87
C ALA A 279 21.60 -10.26 31.10
N GLU A 280 20.41 -10.53 31.61
CA GLU A 280 20.13 -11.62 32.54
C GLU A 280 19.43 -12.74 31.75
N ILE A 281 19.89 -13.98 31.95
CA ILE A 281 19.35 -15.18 31.30
C ILE A 281 18.69 -16.13 32.30
N THR A 282 17.66 -16.82 31.83
CA THR A 282 17.03 -17.94 32.53
C THR A 282 16.76 -19.06 31.53
N ASP A 283 17.20 -20.26 31.81
CA ASP A 283 17.04 -21.44 30.93
C ASP A 283 17.51 -21.20 29.49
N GLY A 284 18.64 -20.50 29.33
CA GLY A 284 19.25 -20.25 28.02
C GLY A 284 18.57 -19.14 27.17
N VAL A 285 17.65 -18.39 27.76
CA VAL A 285 16.89 -17.29 27.14
C VAL A 285 17.20 -16.01 27.90
N VAL A 286 17.39 -14.90 27.17
CA VAL A 286 17.49 -13.56 27.79
C VAL A 286 16.12 -13.16 28.30
N THR A 287 16.02 -12.89 29.59
CA THR A 287 14.75 -12.53 30.24
C THR A 287 14.67 -11.07 30.62
N LYS A 288 15.85 -10.42 30.80
CA LYS A 288 15.92 -9.03 31.22
C LYS A 288 17.21 -8.37 30.73
N ILE A 289 17.13 -7.07 30.49
CA ILE A 289 18.27 -6.19 30.17
C ILE A 289 18.39 -5.17 31.31
N VAL A 290 19.59 -5.08 31.88
CA VAL A 290 19.90 -4.10 32.92
C VAL A 290 20.87 -3.06 32.34
N ILE A 291 20.51 -1.79 32.49
CA ILE A 291 21.35 -0.67 32.05
C ILE A 291 22.37 -0.38 33.15
N ASP A 292 23.65 -0.51 32.82
CA ASP A 292 24.76 -0.21 33.73
C ASP A 292 25.17 1.25 33.65
N ASP A 293 25.14 1.81 32.46
CA ASP A 293 25.44 3.21 32.20
C ASP A 293 24.48 3.75 31.12
N VAL A 294 23.77 4.81 31.43
CA VAL A 294 22.78 5.43 30.55
C VAL A 294 23.40 6.20 29.36
N GLY A 295 24.70 6.47 29.44
CA GLY A 295 25.39 7.28 28.42
C GLY A 295 24.89 8.72 28.33
N SER A 296 25.35 9.44 27.33
CA SER A 296 24.96 10.84 27.09
C SER A 296 25.15 11.24 25.63
N GLY A 297 24.47 12.32 25.22
CA GLY A 297 24.62 12.89 23.87
C GLY A 297 23.80 12.23 22.77
N TYR A 298 22.81 11.40 23.12
CA TYR A 298 21.92 10.75 22.17
C TYR A 298 20.86 11.72 21.61
N VAL A 299 20.81 11.80 20.29
CA VAL A 299 19.78 12.56 19.56
C VAL A 299 18.69 11.61 19.02
N THR A 300 19.09 10.38 18.70
CA THR A 300 18.20 9.28 18.26
C THR A 300 18.42 8.08 19.15
N ALA A 301 17.40 7.21 19.29
CA ALA A 301 17.53 5.98 20.04
C ALA A 301 18.66 5.10 19.46
N PRO A 302 19.60 4.63 20.31
CA PRO A 302 20.71 3.80 19.85
C PRO A 302 20.24 2.41 19.46
N THR A 303 20.97 1.78 18.52
CA THR A 303 20.77 0.38 18.17
C THR A 303 21.36 -0.50 19.27
N VAL A 304 20.60 -1.56 19.62
CA VAL A 304 21.02 -2.57 20.59
C VAL A 304 21.30 -3.86 19.84
N THR A 305 22.54 -4.35 19.93
CA THR A 305 22.97 -5.61 19.30
C THR A 305 23.45 -6.59 20.34
N PHE A 306 23.19 -7.87 20.11
CA PHE A 306 23.56 -8.97 20.99
C PHE A 306 24.61 -9.87 20.34
N GLU A 307 25.52 -10.40 21.16
CA GLU A 307 26.45 -11.44 20.72
C GLU A 307 25.67 -12.72 20.39
N GLU A 308 26.08 -13.39 19.32
CA GLU A 308 25.51 -14.69 18.94
C GLU A 308 25.78 -15.77 20.02
N PRO A 309 24.86 -16.73 20.24
CA PRO A 309 25.10 -17.83 21.15
C PRO A 309 26.35 -18.62 20.74
N PRO A 310 27.18 -19.11 21.68
CA PRO A 310 28.39 -19.88 21.38
C PRO A 310 28.13 -21.11 20.50
N GLU A 311 27.02 -21.80 20.74
CA GLU A 311 26.61 -22.97 19.95
C GLU A 311 26.24 -22.59 18.49
N TYR A 312 25.79 -21.37 18.27
CA TYR A 312 25.52 -20.85 16.93
C TYR A 312 26.82 -20.49 16.21
N ASN A 313 27.80 -19.92 16.89
CA ASN A 313 29.10 -19.58 16.30
C ASN A 313 29.90 -20.79 15.82
N ASP A 314 29.76 -21.94 16.49
CA ASP A 314 30.41 -23.20 16.13
C ASP A 314 29.64 -23.97 15.02
N ASN A 315 28.45 -23.52 14.67
CA ASN A 315 27.64 -24.16 13.65
C ASN A 315 28.13 -23.76 12.24
N PRO A 316 28.54 -24.71 11.36
CA PRO A 316 28.95 -24.43 9.99
C PRO A 316 27.82 -23.81 9.14
N TYR A 317 26.56 -23.92 9.57
CA TYR A 317 25.38 -23.40 8.92
C TYR A 317 24.84 -22.11 9.58
N LYS A 318 25.68 -21.34 10.26
CA LYS A 318 25.33 -20.15 11.01
C LYS A 318 24.55 -19.06 10.23
N HIS A 319 24.57 -19.13 8.92
CA HIS A 319 23.79 -18.23 8.05
C HIS A 319 22.45 -18.81 7.61
N GLU A 320 22.16 -20.06 8.01
CA GLU A 320 20.89 -20.70 7.70
C GLU A 320 19.87 -20.41 8.81
N PRO A 321 18.59 -20.21 8.47
CA PRO A 321 17.54 -19.91 9.45
C PRO A 321 17.10 -21.13 10.24
N TYR A 322 17.91 -22.20 10.27
CA TYR A 322 17.62 -23.46 10.97
C TYR A 322 18.88 -24.05 11.56
N ARG A 323 18.72 -24.70 12.70
CA ARG A 323 19.77 -25.42 13.42
C ARG A 323 19.38 -26.88 13.52
N PHE A 324 20.34 -27.79 13.25
CA PHE A 324 20.21 -29.21 13.51
C PHE A 324 20.78 -29.50 14.90
N ILE A 325 19.97 -30.03 15.81
CA ILE A 325 20.40 -30.56 17.09
C ILE A 325 20.29 -32.07 17.00
N ASP A 326 21.46 -32.75 16.99
CA ASP A 326 21.53 -34.20 17.08
C ASP A 326 21.70 -34.57 18.57
N GLU A 327 20.63 -34.89 19.29
CA GLU A 327 20.67 -35.48 20.60
C GLU A 327 20.51 -36.99 20.49
N PHE A 328 21.57 -37.74 20.83
CA PHE A 328 21.53 -39.18 20.97
C PHE A 328 21.26 -39.51 22.43
N GLU A 329 20.03 -39.76 22.77
CA GLU A 329 19.65 -40.27 24.08
C GLU A 329 19.47 -41.79 23.97
N GLN A 330 20.48 -42.57 24.38
CA GLN A 330 20.33 -44.01 24.59
C GLN A 330 19.67 -44.22 25.99
N VAL A 331 18.39 -44.50 25.96
CA VAL A 331 17.69 -44.98 27.16
C VAL A 331 17.83 -46.50 27.19
N TYR A 332 18.73 -46.99 28.01
CA TYR A 332 18.74 -48.40 28.35
C TYR A 332 17.73 -48.59 29.53
N GLU A 333 16.71 -49.43 29.35
CA GLU A 333 15.98 -50.05 30.46
C GLU A 333 16.78 -51.17 31.08
#